data_a469836ecfd11caadf0b0d46ea72bdbc
#
_entry.id   a469836ecfd11caadf0b0d46ea72bdbc
#
_cell.length_a   1.000
_cell.length_b   1.000
_cell.length_c   1.000
_cell.angle_alpha   90.00
_cell.angle_beta   90.00
_cell.angle_gamma   90.00
#
_symmetry.space_group_name_H-M   'P 1'
#
loop_
_entity.id
_entity.type
_entity.pdbx_description
1 polymer ?
#
loop_
_entity_poly.entity_id
_entity_poly.type
_entity_poly.pdbx_seq_one_letter_code
_entity_poly.pdbx_strand_id
1 'polypeptide(L)'
;MADIFDLFAKISKESSVKVKAPIEWLIVGLGNPGRDYVTTRHNAGFMAMDVLARKKGVVCDRSRFKALTAECEIAGKGALLMLPQTYMNLSGEAVREAAQFYKIAPEHIIVISDDINLDVGRMRLRTNGSDGGQKGLRSIIQLMGVDNFPRLRIGVGKKPHPDMELADWVLSRFTDGELKMLEKLSGIAAECVELYVGGKTDEAVRLCNAKHDLGDK
;
A
#
# COMPACT_ATOMS: atom_id res chain seq x y z
N MET A 1 -26.72 20.57 -28.31
CA MET A 1 -26.63 20.02 -26.97
C MET A 1 -25.75 18.79 -27.08
N ALA A 2 -24.54 18.80 -26.49
CA ALA A 2 -23.68 17.62 -26.48
C ALA A 2 -24.36 16.56 -25.61
N ASP A 3 -24.49 15.35 -26.15
CA ASP A 3 -25.13 14.23 -25.46
C ASP A 3 -24.31 13.84 -24.23
N ILE A 4 -24.97 13.63 -23.08
CA ILE A 4 -24.36 13.26 -21.83
C ILE A 4 -23.53 11.95 -21.97
N PHE A 5 -23.92 11.08 -22.91
CA PHE A 5 -23.22 9.89 -23.27
C PHE A 5 -21.87 10.16 -23.96
N ASP A 6 -21.79 11.24 -24.77
CA ASP A 6 -20.51 11.67 -25.37
C ASP A 6 -19.56 12.25 -24.32
N LEU A 7 -20.08 12.88 -23.27
CA LEU A 7 -19.30 13.39 -22.16
C LEU A 7 -18.74 12.22 -21.32
N PHE A 8 -19.57 11.22 -21.01
CA PHE A 8 -19.12 10.01 -20.31
C PHE A 8 -18.12 9.17 -21.14
N ALA A 9 -18.32 9.08 -22.46
CA ALA A 9 -17.39 8.42 -23.36
C ALA A 9 -16.04 9.16 -23.47
N LYS A 10 -16.03 10.49 -23.39
CA LYS A 10 -14.80 11.29 -23.31
C LYS A 10 -14.10 11.10 -21.96
N ILE A 11 -14.83 11.18 -20.84
CA ILE A 11 -14.28 10.99 -19.50
C ILE A 11 -13.69 9.58 -19.33
N SER A 12 -14.35 8.54 -19.86
CA SER A 12 -13.83 7.18 -19.82
C SER A 12 -12.64 6.93 -20.76
N LYS A 13 -12.47 7.73 -21.82
CA LYS A 13 -11.30 7.68 -22.71
C LYS A 13 -10.10 8.44 -22.16
N GLU A 14 -10.30 9.49 -21.36
CA GLU A 14 -9.23 10.29 -20.78
C GLU A 14 -8.62 9.67 -19.51
N SER A 15 -9.30 8.71 -18.87
CA SER A 15 -8.85 8.11 -17.60
C SER A 15 -7.94 6.88 -17.75
N SER A 16 -7.56 6.46 -18.96
CA SER A 16 -6.57 5.42 -19.14
C SER A 16 -5.22 6.02 -19.55
N VAL A 17 -4.40 6.37 -18.55
CA VAL A 17 -2.95 6.50 -18.77
C VAL A 17 -2.49 5.13 -19.29
N LYS A 18 -2.28 4.99 -20.60
CA LYS A 18 -1.73 3.76 -21.16
C LYS A 18 -0.30 3.67 -20.68
N VAL A 19 -0.05 2.80 -19.70
CA VAL A 19 1.30 2.42 -19.30
C VAL A 19 1.99 1.84 -20.52
N LYS A 20 3.00 2.55 -21.04
CA LYS A 20 3.75 2.12 -22.22
C LYS A 20 4.79 1.04 -21.89
N ALA A 21 5.19 0.97 -20.61
CA ALA A 21 6.17 0.01 -20.13
C ALA A 21 5.49 -1.29 -19.64
N PRO A 22 6.12 -2.46 -19.82
CA PRO A 22 5.62 -3.71 -19.22
C PRO A 22 5.56 -3.57 -17.71
N ILE A 23 4.59 -4.25 -17.07
CA ILE A 23 4.47 -4.27 -15.61
C ILE A 23 5.61 -5.13 -15.03
N GLU A 24 6.52 -4.47 -14.33
CA GLU A 24 7.70 -5.07 -13.69
C GLU A 24 7.61 -5.01 -12.16
N TRP A 25 6.77 -4.13 -11.63
CA TRP A 25 6.62 -3.89 -10.19
C TRP A 25 5.20 -4.12 -9.72
N LEU A 26 5.07 -4.68 -8.53
CA LEU A 26 3.81 -4.82 -7.82
C LEU A 26 3.89 -4.04 -6.50
N ILE A 27 3.04 -3.04 -6.35
CA ILE A 27 2.94 -2.25 -5.12
C ILE A 27 1.63 -2.60 -4.44
N VAL A 28 1.71 -3.18 -3.26
CA VAL A 28 0.56 -3.74 -2.54
C VAL A 28 0.31 -2.92 -1.28
N GLY A 29 -0.86 -2.31 -1.17
CA GLY A 29 -1.35 -1.80 0.11
C GLY A 29 -2.16 -2.88 0.83
N LEU A 30 -1.89 -3.15 2.10
CA LEU A 30 -2.68 -4.10 2.89
C LEU A 30 -3.80 -3.38 3.66
N GLY A 31 -4.95 -4.02 3.72
CA GLY A 31 -6.15 -3.56 4.41
C GLY A 31 -7.29 -4.56 4.30
N ASN A 32 -8.40 -4.29 4.96
CA ASN A 32 -9.65 -5.03 4.84
C ASN A 32 -10.63 -4.25 3.94
N PRO A 33 -11.35 -4.91 3.04
CA PRO A 33 -12.37 -4.27 2.22
C PRO A 33 -13.61 -3.93 3.05
N GLY A 34 -14.33 -2.86 2.65
CA GLY A 34 -15.59 -2.46 3.26
C GLY A 34 -15.52 -1.11 3.98
N ARG A 35 -16.68 -0.43 4.04
CA ARG A 35 -16.81 0.93 4.57
C ARG A 35 -16.44 1.05 6.05
N ASP A 36 -16.64 0.00 6.82
CA ASP A 36 -16.37 0.00 8.26
C ASP A 36 -14.87 0.04 8.58
N TYR A 37 -14.03 -0.39 7.63
CA TYR A 37 -12.57 -0.49 7.81
C TYR A 37 -11.77 0.69 7.26
N VAL A 38 -12.40 1.61 6.51
CA VAL A 38 -11.69 2.66 5.74
C VAL A 38 -10.70 3.46 6.58
N THR A 39 -11.05 3.79 7.83
CA THR A 39 -10.21 4.59 8.73
C THR A 39 -9.60 3.79 9.88
N THR A 40 -9.64 2.46 9.81
CA THR A 40 -9.04 1.61 10.85
C THR A 40 -7.53 1.56 10.72
N ARG A 41 -6.84 1.30 11.82
CA ARG A 41 -5.38 1.19 11.88
C ARG A 41 -4.85 0.11 10.94
N HIS A 42 -5.59 -1.00 10.80
CA HIS A 42 -5.25 -2.10 9.90
C HIS A 42 -5.31 -1.74 8.42
N ASN A 43 -5.96 -0.62 8.07
CA ASN A 43 -6.05 -0.09 6.70
C ASN A 43 -5.00 0.97 6.38
N ALA A 44 -3.97 1.16 7.22
CA ALA A 44 -2.88 2.11 6.95
C ALA A 44 -2.21 1.89 5.59
N GLY A 45 -2.10 0.62 5.15
CA GLY A 45 -1.58 0.28 3.83
C GLY A 45 -2.49 0.76 2.68
N PHE A 46 -3.81 0.60 2.82
CA PHE A 46 -4.79 1.11 1.85
C PHE A 46 -4.74 2.64 1.75
N MET A 47 -4.70 3.32 2.91
CA MET A 47 -4.63 4.79 2.95
C MET A 47 -3.34 5.33 2.30
N ALA A 48 -2.20 4.69 2.56
CA ALA A 48 -0.95 5.07 1.91
C ALA A 48 -0.97 4.82 0.39
N MET A 49 -1.60 3.73 -0.04
CA MET A 49 -1.77 3.43 -1.47
C MET A 49 -2.66 4.46 -2.17
N ASP A 50 -3.72 4.93 -1.51
CA ASP A 50 -4.59 5.98 -2.05
C ASP A 50 -3.79 7.27 -2.32
N VAL A 51 -2.91 7.66 -1.39
CA VAL A 51 -2.02 8.82 -1.60
C VAL A 51 -1.06 8.59 -2.77
N LEU A 52 -0.47 7.40 -2.89
CA LEU A 52 0.41 7.06 -4.01
C LEU A 52 -0.36 7.10 -5.34
N ALA A 53 -1.54 6.51 -5.40
CA ALA A 53 -2.38 6.48 -6.60
C ALA A 53 -2.76 7.91 -7.03
N ARG A 54 -3.18 8.78 -6.09
CA ARG A 54 -3.47 10.20 -6.37
C ARG A 54 -2.24 10.94 -6.90
N LYS A 55 -1.05 10.72 -6.33
CA LYS A 55 0.21 11.31 -6.84
C LYS A 55 0.54 10.83 -8.26
N LYS A 56 0.13 9.63 -8.64
CA LYS A 56 0.32 9.08 -9.99
C LYS A 56 -0.83 9.40 -10.95
N GLY A 57 -1.86 10.11 -10.51
CA GLY A 57 -3.02 10.47 -11.33
C GLY A 57 -3.88 9.27 -11.73
N VAL A 58 -3.89 8.20 -10.93
CA VAL A 58 -4.66 6.98 -11.18
C VAL A 58 -5.57 6.66 -10.00
N VAL A 59 -6.58 5.81 -10.25
CA VAL A 59 -7.49 5.29 -9.24
C VAL A 59 -7.47 3.77 -9.30
N CYS A 60 -7.34 3.10 -8.16
CA CYS A 60 -7.43 1.64 -8.08
C CYS A 60 -8.91 1.21 -8.11
N ASP A 61 -9.47 1.07 -9.30
CA ASP A 61 -10.90 0.75 -9.54
C ASP A 61 -11.12 -0.50 -10.41
N ARG A 62 -10.06 -1.05 -11.00
CA ARG A 62 -10.15 -2.25 -11.85
C ARG A 62 -10.09 -3.50 -10.99
N SER A 63 -11.17 -4.31 -11.01
CA SER A 63 -11.22 -5.59 -10.30
C SER A 63 -10.43 -6.66 -11.05
N ARG A 64 -9.24 -7.03 -10.55
CA ARG A 64 -8.37 -8.11 -11.05
C ARG A 64 -7.64 -8.78 -9.89
N PHE A 65 -7.32 -10.05 -10.02
CA PHE A 65 -6.52 -10.79 -9.03
C PHE A 65 -7.09 -10.70 -7.61
N LYS A 66 -8.41 -10.77 -7.44
CA LYS A 66 -9.09 -10.58 -6.14
C LYS A 66 -8.72 -9.25 -5.46
N ALA A 67 -8.45 -8.20 -6.24
CA ALA A 67 -8.02 -6.89 -5.78
C ALA A 67 -8.61 -5.77 -6.63
N LEU A 68 -8.65 -4.55 -6.09
CA LEU A 68 -8.76 -3.33 -6.89
C LEU A 68 -7.36 -2.91 -7.33
N THR A 69 -7.19 -2.64 -8.62
CA THR A 69 -5.88 -2.38 -9.23
C THR A 69 -5.89 -1.14 -10.09
N ALA A 70 -4.71 -0.54 -10.25
CA ALA A 70 -4.42 0.46 -11.26
C ALA A 70 -3.02 0.23 -11.84
N GLU A 71 -2.86 0.46 -13.13
CA GLU A 71 -1.56 0.46 -13.79
C GLU A 71 -1.03 1.88 -13.87
N CYS A 72 0.22 2.10 -13.50
CA CYS A 72 0.88 3.40 -13.59
C CYS A 72 2.37 3.24 -13.90
N GLU A 73 3.04 4.37 -14.10
CA GLU A 73 4.50 4.42 -14.23
C GLU A 73 5.11 5.02 -12.97
N ILE A 74 6.10 4.34 -12.40
CA ILE A 74 6.88 4.79 -11.25
C ILE A 74 8.36 4.78 -11.65
N ALA A 75 9.02 5.92 -11.56
CA ALA A 75 10.43 6.07 -11.94
C ALA A 75 10.78 5.47 -13.33
N GLY A 76 9.90 5.63 -14.32
CA GLY A 76 10.08 5.11 -15.68
C GLY A 76 9.80 3.63 -15.87
N LYS A 77 9.30 2.93 -14.84
CA LYS A 77 8.99 1.49 -14.87
C LYS A 77 7.49 1.26 -14.69
N GLY A 78 6.94 0.27 -15.41
CA GLY A 78 5.55 -0.11 -15.27
C GLY A 78 5.27 -0.76 -13.92
N ALA A 79 4.27 -0.28 -13.21
CA ALA A 79 3.86 -0.76 -11.89
C ALA A 79 2.36 -1.06 -11.84
N LEU A 80 1.99 -2.15 -11.17
CA LEU A 80 0.63 -2.44 -10.77
C LEU A 80 0.44 -2.03 -9.31
N LEU A 81 -0.42 -1.06 -9.04
CA LEU A 81 -0.92 -0.75 -7.72
C LEU A 81 -2.04 -1.72 -7.38
N MET A 82 -2.05 -2.27 -6.17
CA MET A 82 -2.97 -3.33 -5.78
C MET A 82 -3.49 -3.15 -4.35
N LEU A 83 -4.81 -3.21 -4.21
CA LEU A 83 -5.55 -3.22 -2.95
C LEU A 83 -6.32 -4.54 -2.85
N PRO A 84 -5.78 -5.61 -2.19
CA PRO A 84 -6.48 -6.88 -2.05
C PRO A 84 -7.89 -6.69 -1.51
N GLN A 85 -8.87 -7.32 -2.15
CA GLN A 85 -10.27 -7.32 -1.71
C GLN A 85 -10.62 -8.60 -0.95
N THR A 86 -9.62 -9.37 -0.58
CA THR A 86 -9.68 -10.45 0.41
C THR A 86 -9.61 -9.86 1.81
N TYR A 87 -10.03 -10.61 2.84
CA TYR A 87 -9.67 -10.23 4.20
C TYR A 87 -8.16 -10.32 4.40
N MET A 88 -7.65 -9.56 5.40
CA MET A 88 -6.22 -9.41 5.67
C MET A 88 -5.44 -10.74 5.65
N ASN A 89 -5.95 -11.76 6.33
CA ASN A 89 -5.31 -13.07 6.44
C ASN A 89 -5.29 -13.89 5.13
N LEU A 90 -5.93 -13.40 4.06
CA LEU A 90 -5.97 -14.03 2.73
C LEU A 90 -5.28 -13.15 1.66
N SER A 91 -4.62 -12.06 2.04
CA SER A 91 -3.99 -11.11 1.10
C SER A 91 -2.98 -11.78 0.16
N GLY A 92 -2.32 -12.84 0.61
CA GLY A 92 -1.36 -13.59 -0.19
C GLY A 92 -1.97 -14.25 -1.43
N GLU A 93 -3.27 -14.56 -1.44
CA GLU A 93 -3.94 -15.12 -2.62
C GLU A 93 -3.90 -14.12 -3.79
N ALA A 94 -4.28 -12.87 -3.51
CA ALA A 94 -4.28 -11.80 -4.50
C ALA A 94 -2.85 -11.50 -5.01
N VAL A 95 -1.90 -11.38 -4.07
CA VAL A 95 -0.50 -11.06 -4.41
C VAL A 95 0.13 -12.14 -5.26
N ARG A 96 -0.02 -13.42 -4.87
CA ARG A 96 0.52 -14.55 -5.63
C ARG A 96 -0.05 -14.61 -7.06
N GLU A 97 -1.37 -14.44 -7.21
CA GLU A 97 -2.03 -14.48 -8.51
C GLU A 97 -1.48 -13.39 -9.45
N ALA A 98 -1.34 -12.16 -8.98
CA ALA A 98 -0.79 -11.06 -9.76
C ALA A 98 0.70 -11.25 -10.08
N ALA A 99 1.50 -11.66 -9.09
CA ALA A 99 2.93 -11.90 -9.26
C ALA A 99 3.20 -13.01 -10.30
N GLN A 100 2.42 -14.09 -10.26
CA GLN A 100 2.53 -15.18 -11.24
C GLN A 100 2.11 -14.74 -12.65
N PHE A 101 1.02 -13.96 -12.75
CA PHE A 101 0.52 -13.49 -14.05
C PHE A 101 1.54 -12.61 -14.78
N TYR A 102 2.12 -11.63 -14.05
CA TYR A 102 3.11 -10.71 -14.61
C TYR A 102 4.55 -11.23 -14.52
N LYS A 103 4.78 -12.40 -13.91
CA LYS A 103 6.10 -13.00 -13.65
C LYS A 103 7.03 -12.07 -12.87
N ILE A 104 6.47 -11.38 -11.85
CA ILE A 104 7.20 -10.42 -11.02
C ILE A 104 8.01 -11.18 -9.98
N ALA A 105 9.32 -10.88 -9.92
CA ALA A 105 10.19 -11.42 -8.89
C ALA A 105 9.87 -10.83 -7.50
N PRO A 106 10.09 -11.57 -6.40
CA PRO A 106 9.77 -11.10 -5.05
C PRO A 106 10.38 -9.75 -4.71
N GLU A 107 11.60 -9.48 -5.15
CA GLU A 107 12.32 -8.23 -4.93
C GLU A 107 11.64 -7.01 -5.55
N HIS A 108 10.75 -7.23 -6.52
CA HIS A 108 9.93 -6.21 -7.18
C HIS A 108 8.50 -6.11 -6.62
N ILE A 109 8.23 -6.72 -5.45
CA ILE A 109 6.94 -6.66 -4.77
C ILE A 109 7.09 -5.80 -3.51
N ILE A 110 6.65 -4.54 -3.52
CA ILE A 110 6.66 -3.69 -2.32
C ILE A 110 5.31 -3.84 -1.62
N VAL A 111 5.35 -4.26 -0.35
CA VAL A 111 4.14 -4.41 0.47
C VAL A 111 4.10 -3.31 1.53
N ILE A 112 3.03 -2.53 1.55
CA ILE A 112 2.76 -1.47 2.53
C ILE A 112 1.76 -1.99 3.55
N SER A 113 2.13 -1.99 4.83
CA SER A 113 1.31 -2.55 5.92
C SER A 113 1.38 -1.71 7.19
N ASP A 114 0.41 -1.89 8.09
CA ASP A 114 0.48 -1.42 9.46
C ASP A 114 1.56 -2.14 10.28
N ASP A 115 2.10 -1.46 11.32
CA ASP A 115 3.00 -2.04 12.31
C ASP A 115 2.70 -1.46 13.71
N ILE A 116 2.28 -2.32 14.62
CA ILE A 116 1.98 -1.96 16.03
C ILE A 116 3.22 -1.67 16.87
N ASN A 117 4.41 -2.04 16.39
CA ASN A 117 5.67 -1.82 17.10
C ASN A 117 6.31 -0.47 16.74
N LEU A 118 5.69 0.28 15.83
CA LEU A 118 6.08 1.63 15.48
C LEU A 118 5.01 2.61 15.95
N ASP A 119 5.44 3.72 16.52
CA ASP A 119 4.54 4.81 16.92
C ASP A 119 3.88 5.43 15.69
N VAL A 120 2.70 6.03 15.87
CA VAL A 120 2.04 6.81 14.82
C VAL A 120 2.98 7.94 14.36
N GLY A 121 3.03 8.18 13.05
CA GLY A 121 3.99 9.13 12.46
C GLY A 121 5.39 8.55 12.20
N ARG A 122 5.59 7.26 12.47
CA ARG A 122 6.83 6.54 12.14
C ARG A 122 6.56 5.52 11.03
N MET A 123 7.56 5.30 10.21
CA MET A 123 7.53 4.20 9.22
C MET A 123 8.90 3.54 9.11
N ARG A 124 8.93 2.37 8.50
CA ARG A 124 10.17 1.61 8.31
C ARG A 124 10.13 0.81 7.01
N LEU A 125 11.14 0.98 6.19
CA LEU A 125 11.38 0.16 5.00
C LEU A 125 12.44 -0.90 5.32
N ARG A 126 12.14 -2.15 4.95
CA ARG A 126 13.05 -3.29 4.99
C ARG A 126 12.95 -4.05 3.67
N THR A 127 14.05 -4.58 3.19
CA THR A 127 14.11 -5.36 1.94
C THR A 127 13.67 -6.81 2.12
N ASN A 128 13.71 -7.33 3.35
CA ASN A 128 13.32 -8.68 3.73
C ASN A 128 12.90 -8.73 5.22
N GLY A 129 12.44 -9.88 5.68
CA GLY A 129 12.19 -10.17 7.12
C GLY A 129 10.88 -10.94 7.37
N SER A 130 10.59 -11.25 8.63
CA SER A 130 9.38 -11.93 9.07
C SER A 130 8.11 -11.08 8.93
N ASP A 131 6.95 -11.71 9.16
CA ASP A 131 5.65 -11.04 9.17
C ASP A 131 5.49 -10.02 10.33
N GLY A 132 6.27 -10.15 11.41
CA GLY A 132 6.16 -9.29 12.59
C GLY A 132 4.80 -9.34 13.27
N GLY A 133 4.02 -10.41 13.10
CA GLY A 133 2.67 -10.60 13.60
C GLY A 133 1.56 -10.05 12.69
N GLN A 134 1.89 -9.37 11.59
CA GLN A 134 0.92 -8.86 10.65
C GLN A 134 0.38 -9.99 9.76
N LYS A 135 -0.95 -10.25 9.84
CA LYS A 135 -1.59 -11.42 9.21
C LYS A 135 -1.51 -11.41 7.68
N GLY A 136 -1.54 -10.24 7.05
CA GLY A 136 -1.42 -10.11 5.59
C GLY A 136 -0.02 -10.42 5.10
N LEU A 137 1.02 -9.93 5.78
CA LEU A 137 2.41 -10.30 5.48
C LEU A 137 2.64 -11.81 5.67
N ARG A 138 2.08 -12.39 6.75
CA ARG A 138 2.12 -13.85 6.97
C ARG A 138 1.51 -14.62 5.82
N SER A 139 0.33 -14.20 5.36
CA SER A 139 -0.36 -14.82 4.22
C SER A 139 0.47 -14.76 2.94
N ILE A 140 1.11 -13.60 2.67
CA ILE A 140 1.98 -13.44 1.50
C ILE A 140 3.19 -14.37 1.60
N ILE A 141 3.90 -14.37 2.74
CA ILE A 141 5.08 -15.24 2.96
C ILE A 141 4.71 -16.71 2.78
N GLN A 142 3.60 -17.16 3.37
CA GLN A 142 3.15 -18.55 3.27
C GLN A 142 2.82 -18.97 1.84
N LEU A 143 2.11 -18.12 1.08
CA LEU A 143 1.65 -18.47 -0.26
C LEU A 143 2.70 -18.24 -1.36
N MET A 144 3.64 -17.32 -1.15
CA MET A 144 4.78 -17.09 -2.04
C MET A 144 5.95 -18.03 -1.74
N GLY A 145 6.04 -18.55 -0.51
CA GLY A 145 7.15 -19.40 -0.06
C GLY A 145 8.46 -18.65 0.16
N VAL A 146 8.43 -17.32 0.20
CA VAL A 146 9.60 -16.44 0.33
C VAL A 146 9.32 -15.25 1.23
N ASP A 147 10.36 -14.66 1.81
CA ASP A 147 10.29 -13.47 2.66
C ASP A 147 11.25 -12.35 2.23
N ASN A 148 11.85 -12.47 1.03
CA ASN A 148 12.81 -11.54 0.45
C ASN A 148 12.13 -10.46 -0.43
N PHE A 149 10.96 -9.98 -0.05
CA PHE A 149 10.30 -8.87 -0.71
C PHE A 149 10.35 -7.60 0.17
N PRO A 150 10.45 -6.39 -0.43
CA PRO A 150 10.42 -5.13 0.31
C PRO A 150 9.09 -4.91 1.05
N ARG A 151 9.21 -4.43 2.28
CA ARG A 151 8.05 -4.03 3.09
C ARG A 151 8.23 -2.66 3.69
N LEU A 152 7.27 -1.79 3.43
CA LEU A 152 7.13 -0.50 4.04
C LEU A 152 6.10 -0.60 5.16
N ARG A 153 6.54 -0.51 6.39
CA ARG A 153 5.70 -0.63 7.58
C ARG A 153 5.34 0.75 8.12
N ILE A 154 4.07 1.00 8.32
CA ILE A 154 3.52 2.25 8.84
C ILE A 154 3.12 2.05 10.29
N GLY A 155 3.66 2.87 11.19
CA GLY A 155 3.37 2.82 12.61
C GLY A 155 1.93 3.21 12.90
N VAL A 156 1.25 2.36 13.67
CA VAL A 156 -0.12 2.57 14.14
C VAL A 156 -0.20 2.65 15.67
N GLY A 157 0.95 2.62 16.33
CA GLY A 157 1.06 2.67 17.78
C GLY A 157 0.75 1.35 18.45
N LYS A 158 1.15 1.24 19.71
CA LYS A 158 0.86 0.08 20.56
C LYS A 158 -0.55 0.19 21.12
N LYS A 159 -1.16 -0.96 21.44
CA LYS A 159 -2.44 -1.01 22.16
C LYS A 159 -2.31 -0.27 23.51
N PRO A 160 -3.31 0.55 23.90
CA PRO A 160 -3.22 1.41 25.07
C PRO A 160 -3.24 0.64 26.39
N HIS A 161 -3.83 -0.56 26.39
CA HIS A 161 -3.93 -1.40 27.59
C HIS A 161 -3.43 -2.81 27.30
N PRO A 162 -2.69 -3.44 28.24
CA PRO A 162 -2.21 -4.82 28.08
C PRO A 162 -3.32 -5.82 27.79
N ASP A 163 -4.47 -5.66 28.44
CA ASP A 163 -5.60 -6.58 28.35
C ASP A 163 -6.47 -6.41 27.09
N MET A 164 -6.22 -5.35 26.30
CA MET A 164 -6.93 -5.16 25.02
C MET A 164 -6.50 -6.24 24.03
N GLU A 165 -7.45 -6.86 23.34
CA GLU A 165 -7.15 -7.76 22.25
C GLU A 165 -6.48 -7.01 21.09
N LEU A 166 -5.45 -7.63 20.50
CA LEU A 166 -4.72 -6.99 19.39
C LEU A 166 -5.61 -6.74 18.18
N ALA A 167 -6.56 -7.64 17.94
CA ALA A 167 -7.53 -7.50 16.86
C ALA A 167 -8.37 -6.23 17.03
N ASP A 168 -8.85 -5.96 18.24
CA ASP A 168 -9.66 -4.78 18.55
C ASP A 168 -8.85 -3.50 18.34
N TRP A 169 -7.57 -3.51 18.71
CA TRP A 169 -6.67 -2.37 18.49
C TRP A 169 -6.49 -2.05 17.02
N VAL A 170 -6.09 -3.02 16.21
CA VAL A 170 -5.85 -2.77 14.78
C VAL A 170 -7.13 -2.48 14.00
N LEU A 171 -8.28 -2.93 14.47
CA LEU A 171 -9.60 -2.61 13.91
C LEU A 171 -10.18 -1.31 14.49
N SER A 172 -9.56 -0.70 15.51
CA SER A 172 -9.95 0.62 15.98
C SER A 172 -9.61 1.70 14.94
N ARG A 173 -10.36 2.79 14.98
CA ARG A 173 -10.15 3.92 14.05
C ARG A 173 -9.02 4.81 14.52
N PHE A 174 -8.32 5.42 13.57
CA PHE A 174 -7.46 6.56 13.85
C PHE A 174 -8.28 7.76 14.31
N THR A 175 -7.70 8.60 15.17
CA THR A 175 -8.22 9.94 15.46
C THR A 175 -7.98 10.88 14.29
N ASP A 176 -8.68 12.02 14.26
CA ASP A 176 -8.50 13.02 13.17
C ASP A 176 -7.07 13.55 13.11
N GLY A 177 -6.41 13.74 14.27
CA GLY A 177 -5.00 14.15 14.34
C GLY A 177 -4.07 13.08 13.74
N GLU A 178 -4.27 11.82 14.11
CA GLU A 178 -3.51 10.70 13.55
C GLU A 178 -3.73 10.54 12.04
N LEU A 179 -4.95 10.76 11.53
CA LEU A 179 -5.23 10.73 10.08
C LEU A 179 -4.47 11.81 9.33
N LYS A 180 -4.38 13.03 9.87
CA LYS A 180 -3.57 14.11 9.28
C LYS A 180 -2.09 13.77 9.25
N MET A 181 -1.57 13.18 10.31
CA MET A 181 -0.18 12.69 10.34
C MET A 181 0.04 11.57 9.33
N LEU A 182 -0.89 10.62 9.24
CA LEU A 182 -0.82 9.51 8.29
C LEU A 182 -0.84 9.99 6.84
N GLU A 183 -1.65 10.99 6.50
CA GLU A 183 -1.68 11.59 5.15
C GLU A 183 -0.32 12.19 4.77
N LYS A 184 0.30 12.96 5.67
CA LYS A 184 1.65 13.52 5.45
C LYS A 184 2.70 12.41 5.32
N LEU A 185 2.66 11.43 6.21
CA LEU A 185 3.59 10.29 6.21
C LEU A 185 3.44 9.46 4.94
N SER A 186 2.21 9.26 4.45
CA SER A 186 1.91 8.55 3.21
C SER A 186 2.46 9.28 1.97
N GLY A 187 2.51 10.62 2.03
CA GLY A 187 3.21 11.42 1.02
C GLY A 187 4.69 11.09 0.92
N ILE A 188 5.37 10.93 2.06
CA ILE A 188 6.78 10.53 2.14
C ILE A 188 6.94 9.05 1.75
N ALA A 189 6.01 8.19 2.16
CA ALA A 189 6.00 6.77 1.77
C ALA A 189 5.95 6.61 0.24
N ALA A 190 5.17 7.44 -0.46
CA ALA A 190 5.14 7.45 -1.92
C ALA A 190 6.49 7.82 -2.53
N GLU A 191 7.21 8.80 -1.95
CA GLU A 191 8.57 9.16 -2.37
C GLU A 191 9.56 8.01 -2.13
N CYS A 192 9.44 7.31 -0.99
CA CYS A 192 10.25 6.12 -0.71
C CYS A 192 10.01 5.01 -1.76
N VAL A 193 8.76 4.79 -2.16
CA VAL A 193 8.42 3.84 -3.23
C VAL A 193 9.05 4.26 -4.55
N GLU A 194 8.99 5.55 -4.92
CA GLU A 194 9.61 6.07 -6.14
C GLU A 194 11.13 5.88 -6.16
N LEU A 195 11.80 6.20 -5.06
CA LEU A 195 13.24 6.01 -4.91
C LEU A 195 13.60 4.52 -5.03
N TYR A 196 12.84 3.66 -4.36
CA TYR A 196 13.11 2.21 -4.37
C TYR A 196 12.95 1.61 -5.76
N VAL A 197 11.83 1.87 -6.43
CA VAL A 197 11.56 1.45 -7.82
C VAL A 197 12.62 2.01 -8.78
N GLY A 198 13.09 3.23 -8.54
CA GLY A 198 14.15 3.88 -9.30
C GLY A 198 15.56 3.30 -9.07
N GLY A 199 15.71 2.29 -8.20
CA GLY A 199 16.99 1.65 -7.89
C GLY A 199 17.83 2.38 -6.83
N LYS A 200 17.28 3.41 -6.18
CA LYS A 200 17.94 4.18 -5.11
C LYS A 200 17.59 3.62 -3.73
N THR A 201 17.84 2.32 -3.54
CA THR A 201 17.43 1.56 -2.34
C THR A 201 17.92 2.20 -1.03
N ASP A 202 19.20 2.59 -0.95
CA ASP A 202 19.77 3.18 0.27
C ASP A 202 19.15 4.54 0.61
N GLU A 203 18.85 5.35 -0.42
CA GLU A 203 18.17 6.63 -0.24
C GLU A 203 16.73 6.39 0.25
N ALA A 204 16.01 5.45 -0.35
CA ALA A 204 14.65 5.06 0.05
C ALA A 204 14.62 4.59 1.52
N VAL A 205 15.56 3.72 1.92
CA VAL A 205 15.67 3.21 3.29
C VAL A 205 15.99 4.35 4.28
N ARG A 206 16.92 5.24 3.94
CA ARG A 206 17.27 6.38 4.80
C ARG A 206 16.08 7.32 4.96
N LEU A 207 15.43 7.70 3.85
CA LEU A 207 14.24 8.57 3.89
C LEU A 207 13.14 7.93 4.72
N CYS A 208 12.76 6.69 4.41
CA CYS A 208 11.66 6.01 5.09
C CYS A 208 11.90 5.82 6.59
N ASN A 209 13.13 5.51 7.00
CA ASN A 209 13.46 5.18 8.39
C ASN A 209 13.82 6.42 9.24
N ALA A 210 13.91 7.59 8.64
CA ALA A 210 14.16 8.84 9.35
C ALA A 210 13.02 9.21 10.31
N LYS A 211 13.30 10.12 11.21
CA LYS A 211 12.26 10.81 12.00
C LYS A 211 11.75 11.98 11.18
N HIS A 212 10.43 12.02 10.93
CA HIS A 212 9.79 13.10 10.20
C HIS A 212 9.10 14.05 11.16
N ASP A 213 9.27 15.35 10.94
CA ASP A 213 8.47 16.38 11.61
C ASP A 213 7.15 16.51 10.82
N LEU A 214 6.12 15.85 11.30
CA LEU A 214 4.80 15.84 10.67
C LEU A 214 3.93 17.00 11.18
N GLY A 215 4.44 17.79 12.12
CA GLY A 215 3.81 18.96 12.71
C GLY A 215 2.46 18.64 13.35
N ASP A 216 2.45 18.59 14.66
CA ASP A 216 1.25 18.77 15.46
C ASP A 216 0.96 20.29 15.51
N LYS A 217 0.23 20.80 14.52
CA LYS A 217 -0.37 22.15 14.65
C LYS A 217 -1.56 22.28 13.71
#